data_f0271591303cb141df2347185dbbed4d
#
_entry.id   f0271591303cb141df2347185dbbed4d
#
_cell.length_a   1.000
_cell.length_b   1.000
_cell.length_c   1.000
_cell.angle_alpha   90.00
_cell.angle_beta   90.00
_cell.angle_gamma   90.00
#
_symmetry.space_group_name_H-M   'P 1'
#
loop_
_entity.id
_entity.type
_entity.pdbx_description
1 polymer ?
#
loop_
_entity_poly.entity_id
_entity_poly.type
_entity_poly.pdbx_seq_one_letter_code
_entity_poly.pdbx_strand_id
1 'polypeptide(L)'
;MKKRLLGTLLSMVLAISALAGCGSTEKQEDSDTGSVYYMNFKPEVAEVWEEIAEVYEQETGVKVKVVTAAGGNYESTLKSEIVKSDAPTLFQINGPIGYQAWKDYCADLSDTQFYQALSDKELAIKGEDGGVYGVPYTMEGYGIIYNLEIMNRYFATTGAVVGSIEEINNFATLKAVVEDMQSKKEELGIRGVFAATSLLPSEEWRWHTHLANLPVYAEYQANGVTDMQEINFAFQKNFKNIFDLYLQNSTTEPKMLGSKGVNDSMAEFALGQCAMVQNGNWAWGQIAEVSGNVVKAENIGFLPIYMGLEGEENQGLSVGTENYFCINSQASEADRKASADFVYWLISSPTGKDYMVNKLGNVAPFTTFTEEEKPADPLAKYMLKIMESGKVSIPWIFTTFPSQTFKDYFGSALLEYAQGTMDWNGVVSVVQEQWKAEKAILNQ
;
A
#
# COMPACT_ATOMS: atom_id res chain seq x y z
N MET A 1 -12.83 -46.62 54.27
CA MET A 1 -13.47 -47.95 54.45
C MET A 1 -13.89 -48.48 53.11
N LYS A 2 -13.25 -49.58 52.74
CA LYS A 2 -13.79 -50.82 52.16
C LYS A 2 -14.57 -50.65 50.89
N LYS A 3 -14.17 -51.21 49.81
CA LYS A 3 -13.68 -52.48 49.29
C LYS A 3 -14.43 -52.76 48.00
N ARG A 4 -13.71 -53.06 46.92
CA ARG A 4 -13.58 -54.39 46.24
C ARG A 4 -14.77 -54.74 45.37
N LEU A 5 -14.70 -55.41 44.27
CA LEU A 5 -13.71 -56.09 43.42
C LEU A 5 -14.50 -56.83 42.32
N LEU A 6 -13.83 -57.10 41.23
CA LEU A 6 -13.96 -58.32 40.38
C LEU A 6 -15.22 -58.38 39.50
N GLY A 7 -15.17 -58.88 38.35
CA GLY A 7 -14.18 -59.57 37.52
C GLY A 7 -14.86 -60.21 36.32
N THR A 8 -14.09 -60.24 35.32
CA THR A 8 -13.73 -61.40 34.50
C THR A 8 -14.74 -62.14 33.61
N LEU A 9 -14.28 -62.27 32.39
CA LEU A 9 -14.13 -63.47 31.47
C LEU A 9 -15.25 -63.69 30.45
N LEU A 10 -14.84 -63.56 29.21
CA LEU A 10 -14.43 -64.55 28.20
C LEU A 10 -15.58 -65.20 27.45
N SER A 11 -15.70 -65.04 26.17
CA SER A 11 -15.51 -66.13 25.21
C SER A 11 -15.77 -65.71 23.76
N MET A 12 -14.82 -66.01 22.97
CA MET A 12 -14.65 -66.11 21.55
C MET A 12 -15.70 -67.02 20.89
N VAL A 13 -16.32 -66.51 19.78
CA VAL A 13 -16.78 -67.42 18.71
C VAL A 13 -16.54 -66.70 17.37
N LEU A 14 -15.64 -67.30 16.58
CA LEU A 14 -15.51 -67.03 15.13
C LEU A 14 -16.74 -67.65 14.42
N ALA A 15 -17.28 -66.89 13.48
CA ALA A 15 -18.02 -67.44 12.36
C ALA A 15 -17.70 -66.60 11.09
N ILE A 16 -16.97 -67.26 10.20
CA ILE A 16 -16.71 -66.85 8.83
C ILE A 16 -18.00 -66.90 8.03
N SER A 17 -18.41 -65.88 7.38
CA SER A 17 -19.35 -65.90 6.26
C SER A 17 -18.92 -64.92 5.19
N ALA A 18 -18.24 -65.45 4.17
CA ALA A 18 -18.04 -64.78 2.92
C ALA A 18 -19.37 -64.69 2.16
N LEU A 19 -19.80 -63.44 1.86
CA LEU A 19 -20.77 -63.19 0.79
C LEU A 19 -20.43 -61.85 0.14
N ALA A 20 -20.19 -61.95 -1.15
CA ALA A 20 -19.95 -60.86 -2.07
C ALA A 20 -21.06 -59.78 -1.97
N GLY A 21 -20.69 -58.60 -1.59
CA GLY A 21 -21.48 -57.36 -1.77
C GLY A 21 -20.66 -56.44 -2.61
N CYS A 22 -21.13 -56.12 -3.80
CA CYS A 22 -20.64 -54.97 -4.59
C CYS A 22 -20.67 -53.74 -3.73
N GLY A 23 -19.55 -53.40 -3.15
CA GLY A 23 -19.31 -52.05 -2.64
C GLY A 23 -19.05 -51.16 -3.83
N SER A 24 -19.99 -50.30 -4.16
CA SER A 24 -19.70 -49.12 -4.92
C SER A 24 -18.56 -48.38 -4.20
N THR A 25 -17.38 -48.48 -4.78
CA THR A 25 -16.30 -47.51 -4.50
C THR A 25 -16.87 -46.18 -4.93
N GLU A 26 -17.41 -45.41 -4.01
CA GLU A 26 -17.43 -43.98 -4.21
C GLU A 26 -15.98 -43.62 -4.50
N LYS A 27 -15.70 -43.41 -5.78
CA LYS A 27 -14.55 -42.61 -6.17
C LYS A 27 -14.79 -41.30 -5.44
N GLN A 28 -13.99 -41.05 -4.42
CA GLN A 28 -13.66 -39.73 -4.03
C GLN A 28 -13.12 -39.12 -5.32
N GLU A 29 -13.96 -38.37 -6.02
CA GLU A 29 -13.50 -37.47 -7.03
C GLU A 29 -12.62 -36.52 -6.22
N ASP A 30 -11.30 -36.71 -6.27
CA ASP A 30 -10.33 -35.67 -6.04
C ASP A 30 -10.77 -34.58 -7.04
N SER A 31 -11.48 -33.59 -6.53
CA SER A 31 -11.83 -32.43 -7.33
C SER A 31 -10.51 -31.72 -7.62
N ASP A 32 -10.06 -31.88 -8.86
CA ASP A 32 -8.87 -31.28 -9.46
C ASP A 32 -9.05 -29.74 -9.62
N THR A 33 -9.82 -29.13 -8.72
CA THR A 33 -10.22 -27.69 -8.79
C THR A 33 -9.22 -26.75 -8.15
N GLY A 34 -8.23 -27.26 -7.41
CA GLY A 34 -7.28 -26.44 -6.67
C GLY A 34 -7.91 -25.56 -5.59
N SER A 35 -7.11 -24.76 -4.95
CA SER A 35 -7.52 -23.78 -3.95
C SER A 35 -6.63 -22.54 -4.02
N VAL A 36 -7.08 -21.44 -3.43
CA VAL A 36 -6.32 -20.21 -3.35
C VAL A 36 -5.94 -19.93 -1.91
N TYR A 37 -4.67 -19.70 -1.65
CA TYR A 37 -4.21 -19.06 -0.43
C TYR A 37 -3.57 -17.73 -0.79
N TYR A 38 -4.32 -16.65 -0.55
CA TYR A 38 -3.87 -15.28 -0.84
C TYR A 38 -3.25 -14.63 0.39
N MET A 39 -1.99 -14.17 0.22
CA MET A 39 -1.27 -13.37 1.21
C MET A 39 -1.45 -11.90 0.87
N ASN A 40 -2.34 -11.21 1.60
CA ASN A 40 -2.66 -9.81 1.36
C ASN A 40 -1.66 -8.86 2.04
N PHE A 41 -1.19 -7.87 1.28
CA PHE A 41 -0.27 -6.82 1.72
C PHE A 41 -0.97 -5.68 2.48
N LYS A 42 -2.24 -5.39 2.17
CA LYS A 42 -2.95 -4.18 2.61
C LYS A 42 -3.88 -4.45 3.80
N PRO A 43 -3.47 -4.11 5.05
CA PRO A 43 -4.31 -4.34 6.23
C PRO A 43 -5.57 -3.47 6.27
N GLU A 44 -5.57 -2.30 5.63
CA GLU A 44 -6.70 -1.38 5.60
C GLU A 44 -7.93 -1.91 4.88
N VAL A 45 -7.78 -2.95 4.07
CA VAL A 45 -8.87 -3.60 3.31
C VAL A 45 -8.99 -5.09 3.62
N ALA A 46 -8.49 -5.53 4.78
CA ALA A 46 -8.48 -6.94 5.16
C ALA A 46 -9.89 -7.57 5.15
N GLU A 47 -10.88 -6.91 5.75
CA GLU A 47 -12.26 -7.38 5.82
C GLU A 47 -12.89 -7.51 4.43
N VAL A 48 -12.59 -6.58 3.52
CA VAL A 48 -13.07 -6.64 2.13
C VAL A 48 -12.51 -7.85 1.39
N TRP A 49 -11.24 -8.21 1.63
CA TRP A 49 -10.65 -9.40 1.03
C TRP A 49 -11.24 -10.71 1.57
N GLU A 50 -11.65 -10.73 2.84
CA GLU A 50 -12.40 -11.86 3.42
C GLU A 50 -13.79 -12.01 2.77
N GLU A 51 -14.51 -10.89 2.57
CA GLU A 51 -15.79 -10.89 1.83
C GLU A 51 -15.61 -11.39 0.39
N ILE A 52 -14.58 -10.92 -0.32
CA ILE A 52 -14.25 -11.37 -1.69
C ILE A 52 -14.05 -12.89 -1.72
N ALA A 53 -13.30 -13.43 -0.76
CA ALA A 53 -13.03 -14.87 -0.66
C ALA A 53 -14.33 -15.66 -0.49
N GLU A 54 -15.22 -15.25 0.40
CA GLU A 54 -16.51 -15.90 0.63
C GLU A 54 -17.40 -15.86 -0.61
N VAL A 55 -17.50 -14.72 -1.28
CA VAL A 55 -18.32 -14.56 -2.48
C VAL A 55 -17.78 -15.39 -3.63
N TYR A 56 -16.46 -15.41 -3.84
CA TYR A 56 -15.83 -16.23 -4.88
C TYR A 56 -16.06 -17.73 -4.63
N GLU A 57 -15.92 -18.21 -3.38
CA GLU A 57 -16.22 -19.59 -3.02
C GLU A 57 -17.70 -19.94 -3.27
N GLN A 58 -18.62 -19.02 -2.97
CA GLN A 58 -20.05 -19.23 -3.24
C GLN A 58 -20.37 -19.32 -4.74
N GLU A 59 -19.71 -18.50 -5.58
CA GLU A 59 -19.95 -18.46 -7.02
C GLU A 59 -19.28 -19.63 -7.77
N THR A 60 -18.11 -20.08 -7.30
CA THR A 60 -17.26 -21.01 -8.06
C THR A 60 -17.05 -22.38 -7.40
N GLY A 61 -17.29 -22.47 -6.10
CA GLY A 61 -16.96 -23.65 -5.29
C GLY A 61 -15.46 -23.79 -4.97
N VAL A 62 -14.60 -22.87 -5.42
CA VAL A 62 -13.16 -22.88 -5.14
C VAL A 62 -12.89 -22.18 -3.82
N LYS A 63 -12.21 -22.86 -2.91
CA LYS A 63 -11.85 -22.29 -1.61
C LYS A 63 -10.80 -21.23 -1.73
N VAL A 64 -11.01 -20.09 -1.04
CA VAL A 64 -10.05 -19.00 -0.92
C VAL A 64 -9.76 -18.73 0.55
N LYS A 65 -8.50 -18.89 0.95
CA LYS A 65 -8.00 -18.46 2.26
C LYS A 65 -7.27 -17.14 2.09
N VAL A 66 -7.66 -16.11 2.83
CA VAL A 66 -6.94 -14.84 2.87
C VAL A 66 -6.20 -14.73 4.20
N VAL A 67 -4.94 -14.32 4.16
CA VAL A 67 -4.17 -13.91 5.33
C VAL A 67 -3.60 -12.53 5.07
N THR A 68 -3.96 -11.59 5.92
CA THR A 68 -3.45 -10.21 5.83
C THR A 68 -2.31 -10.02 6.84
N ALA A 69 -1.17 -9.57 6.34
CA ALA A 69 -0.05 -9.19 7.21
C ALA A 69 -0.33 -7.83 7.87
N ALA A 70 0.13 -7.67 9.11
CA ALA A 70 0.12 -6.36 9.76
C ALA A 70 1.04 -5.37 9.01
N GLY A 71 0.71 -4.08 9.05
CA GLY A 71 1.50 -3.02 8.42
C GLY A 71 2.99 -3.12 8.79
N GLY A 72 3.86 -2.98 7.79
CA GLY A 72 5.32 -3.10 7.94
C GLY A 72 5.86 -4.53 8.16
N ASN A 73 5.01 -5.53 8.35
CA ASN A 73 5.45 -6.91 8.64
C ASN A 73 5.22 -7.89 7.48
N TYR A 74 4.84 -7.41 6.30
CA TYR A 74 4.49 -8.28 5.18
C TYR A 74 5.65 -9.19 4.77
N GLU A 75 6.83 -8.63 4.52
CA GLU A 75 8.02 -9.36 4.08
C GLU A 75 8.42 -10.46 5.08
N SER A 76 8.43 -10.17 6.38
CA SER A 76 8.74 -11.14 7.42
C SER A 76 7.69 -12.24 7.52
N THR A 77 6.42 -11.88 7.35
CA THR A 77 5.30 -12.82 7.36
C THR A 77 5.36 -13.72 6.12
N LEU A 78 5.52 -13.15 4.92
CA LEU A 78 5.66 -13.92 3.69
C LEU A 78 6.83 -14.91 3.78
N LYS A 79 7.99 -14.45 4.29
CA LYS A 79 9.17 -15.29 4.47
C LYS A 79 8.90 -16.51 5.37
N SER A 80 8.05 -16.36 6.37
CA SER A 80 7.67 -17.46 7.25
C SER A 80 6.59 -18.38 6.68
N GLU A 81 5.69 -17.85 5.83
CA GLU A 81 4.58 -18.60 5.25
C GLU A 81 4.98 -19.36 3.97
N ILE A 82 5.83 -18.76 3.12
CA ILE A 82 6.15 -19.31 1.79
C ILE A 82 6.90 -20.65 1.82
N VAL A 83 7.55 -20.95 2.95
CA VAL A 83 8.32 -22.20 3.14
C VAL A 83 7.51 -23.34 3.78
N LYS A 84 6.24 -23.09 4.11
CA LYS A 84 5.36 -24.10 4.70
C LYS A 84 4.84 -25.07 3.65
N SER A 85 4.33 -26.22 4.08
CA SER A 85 3.67 -27.18 3.19
C SER A 85 2.34 -26.68 2.62
N ASP A 86 1.67 -25.75 3.33
CA ASP A 86 0.47 -25.04 2.94
C ASP A 86 0.79 -23.57 2.63
N ALA A 87 1.82 -23.34 1.83
CA ALA A 87 2.31 -22.01 1.48
C ALA A 87 1.26 -21.20 0.67
N PRO A 88 1.33 -19.85 0.70
CA PRO A 88 0.54 -19.01 -0.19
C PRO A 88 0.71 -19.41 -1.66
N THR A 89 -0.41 -19.57 -2.36
CA THR A 89 -0.45 -19.84 -3.80
C THR A 89 -0.49 -18.56 -4.63
N LEU A 90 -1.05 -17.49 -4.02
CA LEU A 90 -1.12 -16.15 -4.54
C LEU A 90 -0.55 -15.18 -3.48
N PHE A 91 0.38 -14.36 -3.86
CA PHE A 91 1.00 -13.36 -2.95
C PHE A 91 1.34 -12.08 -3.71
N GLN A 92 1.78 -11.08 -2.99
CA GLN A 92 2.15 -9.79 -3.57
C GLN A 92 3.64 -9.53 -3.42
N ILE A 93 4.24 -8.93 -4.42
CA ILE A 93 5.62 -8.41 -4.36
C ILE A 93 5.61 -6.90 -4.53
N ASN A 94 6.59 -6.26 -3.91
CA ASN A 94 6.74 -4.83 -3.89
C ASN A 94 7.73 -4.37 -4.97
N GLY A 95 7.24 -4.27 -6.19
CA GLY A 95 8.01 -3.78 -7.33
C GLY A 95 9.20 -4.67 -7.74
N PRO A 96 10.15 -4.12 -8.51
CA PRO A 96 11.33 -4.84 -8.99
C PRO A 96 12.22 -5.42 -7.88
N ILE A 97 12.37 -4.72 -6.75
CA ILE A 97 13.14 -5.21 -5.59
C ILE A 97 12.45 -6.40 -4.95
N GLY A 98 11.12 -6.36 -4.82
CA GLY A 98 10.34 -7.51 -4.37
C GLY A 98 10.52 -8.71 -5.29
N TYR A 99 10.54 -8.50 -6.61
CA TYR A 99 10.82 -9.58 -7.56
C TYR A 99 12.22 -10.19 -7.35
N GLN A 100 13.25 -9.38 -7.18
CA GLN A 100 14.60 -9.89 -6.91
C GLN A 100 14.65 -10.76 -5.65
N ALA A 101 13.92 -10.36 -4.60
CA ALA A 101 13.85 -11.12 -3.35
C ALA A 101 13.08 -12.45 -3.47
N TRP A 102 12.06 -12.49 -4.33
CA TRP A 102 11.09 -13.59 -4.40
C TRP A 102 11.07 -14.34 -5.74
N LYS A 103 11.98 -14.06 -6.67
CA LYS A 103 11.99 -14.61 -8.04
C LYS A 103 11.90 -16.13 -8.11
N ASP A 104 12.51 -16.85 -7.14
CA ASP A 104 12.48 -18.32 -7.09
C ASP A 104 11.10 -18.91 -6.77
N TYR A 105 10.19 -18.07 -6.28
CA TYR A 105 8.81 -18.40 -5.97
C TYR A 105 7.80 -17.83 -6.96
N CYS A 106 8.23 -17.01 -7.91
CA CYS A 106 7.33 -16.37 -8.89
C CYS A 106 7.16 -17.30 -10.11
N ALA A 107 5.93 -17.64 -10.44
CA ALA A 107 5.60 -18.33 -11.70
C ALA A 107 5.56 -17.33 -12.85
N ASP A 108 5.85 -17.78 -14.08
CA ASP A 108 5.62 -16.98 -15.29
C ASP A 108 4.11 -16.84 -15.53
N LEU A 109 3.67 -15.60 -15.64
CA LEU A 109 2.28 -15.18 -15.82
C LEU A 109 1.95 -14.80 -17.26
N SER A 110 2.89 -14.94 -18.21
CA SER A 110 2.76 -14.48 -19.61
C SER A 110 1.51 -14.98 -20.31
N ASP A 111 1.08 -16.21 -20.00
CA ASP A 111 -0.09 -16.84 -20.62
C ASP A 111 -1.38 -16.64 -19.81
N THR A 112 -1.35 -15.94 -18.68
CA THR A 112 -2.55 -15.75 -17.86
C THR A 112 -3.50 -14.72 -18.48
N GLN A 113 -4.82 -14.96 -18.33
CA GLN A 113 -5.85 -14.07 -18.86
C GLN A 113 -5.78 -12.67 -18.21
N PHE A 114 -5.44 -12.60 -16.93
CA PHE A 114 -5.34 -11.31 -16.24
C PHE A 114 -4.13 -10.48 -16.71
N TYR A 115 -2.99 -11.11 -17.05
CA TYR A 115 -1.92 -10.40 -17.72
C TYR A 115 -2.33 -9.94 -19.11
N GLN A 116 -3.00 -10.80 -19.87
CA GLN A 116 -3.48 -10.41 -21.22
C GLN A 116 -4.46 -9.25 -21.16
N ALA A 117 -5.23 -9.10 -20.09
CA ALA A 117 -6.15 -7.98 -19.86
C ALA A 117 -5.45 -6.69 -19.39
N LEU A 118 -4.17 -6.70 -18.99
CA LEU A 118 -3.45 -5.50 -18.56
C LEU A 118 -3.40 -4.49 -19.71
N SER A 119 -3.79 -3.24 -19.45
CA SER A 119 -3.92 -2.18 -20.47
C SER A 119 -2.56 -1.73 -21.03
N ASP A 120 -1.56 -1.65 -20.17
CA ASP A 120 -0.17 -1.36 -20.54
C ASP A 120 0.74 -2.47 -20.02
N LYS A 121 1.32 -3.23 -20.93
CA LYS A 121 2.21 -4.36 -20.63
C LYS A 121 3.54 -3.94 -19.98
N GLU A 122 3.93 -2.68 -20.11
CA GLU A 122 5.15 -2.15 -19.47
C GLU A 122 4.99 -1.95 -17.96
N LEU A 123 3.74 -1.96 -17.46
CA LEU A 123 3.48 -1.94 -16.02
C LEU A 123 3.84 -3.27 -15.33
N ALA A 124 3.92 -4.37 -16.06
CA ALA A 124 4.25 -5.69 -15.49
C ALA A 124 5.72 -5.81 -15.16
N ILE A 125 6.03 -6.60 -14.13
CA ILE A 125 7.42 -6.97 -13.82
C ILE A 125 7.84 -8.09 -14.76
N LYS A 126 8.90 -7.83 -15.52
CA LYS A 126 9.48 -8.77 -16.49
C LYS A 126 10.83 -9.28 -15.97
N GLY A 127 11.09 -10.57 -16.16
CA GLY A 127 12.40 -11.16 -15.93
C GLY A 127 13.36 -10.92 -17.09
N GLU A 128 14.65 -11.21 -16.89
CA GLU A 128 15.67 -11.14 -17.94
C GLU A 128 15.43 -12.15 -19.07
N ASP A 129 14.69 -13.21 -18.80
CA ASP A 129 14.26 -14.24 -19.75
C ASP A 129 13.05 -13.82 -20.60
N GLY A 130 12.49 -12.64 -20.34
CA GLY A 130 11.30 -12.10 -21.00
C GLY A 130 9.98 -12.61 -20.43
N GLY A 131 9.98 -13.47 -19.40
CA GLY A 131 8.80 -13.90 -18.67
C GLY A 131 8.18 -12.77 -17.85
N VAL A 132 6.91 -12.93 -17.46
CA VAL A 132 6.16 -11.97 -16.64
C VAL A 132 5.98 -12.56 -15.24
N TYR A 133 6.48 -11.87 -14.23
CA TYR A 133 6.54 -12.40 -12.86
C TYR A 133 5.76 -11.58 -11.82
N GLY A 134 5.18 -10.46 -12.25
CA GLY A 134 4.28 -9.66 -11.44
C GLY A 134 3.34 -8.83 -12.27
N VAL A 135 2.05 -8.83 -11.94
CA VAL A 135 1.02 -8.04 -12.61
C VAL A 135 0.39 -7.08 -11.61
N PRO A 136 0.44 -5.75 -11.83
CA PRO A 136 -0.16 -4.79 -10.93
C PRO A 136 -1.67 -4.90 -10.96
N TYR A 137 -2.33 -4.69 -9.83
CA TYR A 137 -3.80 -4.74 -9.77
C TYR A 137 -4.45 -3.36 -9.57
N THR A 138 -3.67 -2.36 -9.20
CA THR A 138 -4.16 -0.99 -9.00
C THR A 138 -3.10 0.04 -9.36
N MET A 139 -3.54 1.18 -9.85
CA MET A 139 -2.75 2.41 -9.90
C MET A 139 -3.10 3.27 -8.70
N GLU A 140 -2.12 3.81 -8.04
CA GLU A 140 -2.30 4.61 -6.85
C GLU A 140 -1.54 5.94 -6.96
N GLY A 141 -2.01 6.94 -6.22
CA GLY A 141 -1.35 8.23 -6.16
C GLY A 141 -1.42 8.83 -4.78
N TYR A 142 -0.38 9.57 -4.40
CA TYR A 142 -0.32 10.26 -3.13
C TYR A 142 0.13 11.71 -3.29
N GLY A 143 -0.24 12.48 -2.28
CA GLY A 143 0.05 13.89 -2.17
C GLY A 143 -0.31 14.39 -0.77
N ILE A 144 -0.64 15.66 -0.68
CA ILE A 144 -1.19 16.28 0.52
C ILE A 144 -2.70 16.34 0.37
N ILE A 145 -3.41 15.48 1.10
CA ILE A 145 -4.86 15.50 1.16
C ILE A 145 -5.29 16.73 1.95
N TYR A 146 -6.28 17.48 1.46
CA TYR A 146 -6.81 18.65 2.14
C TYR A 146 -8.32 18.56 2.37
N ASN A 147 -8.78 19.21 3.45
CA ASN A 147 -10.20 19.46 3.73
C ASN A 147 -10.58 20.84 3.17
N LEU A 148 -11.31 20.86 2.05
CA LEU A 148 -11.68 22.09 1.35
C LEU A 148 -12.53 23.02 2.21
N GLU A 149 -13.33 22.49 3.15
CA GLU A 149 -14.14 23.33 4.04
C GLU A 149 -13.25 24.15 4.99
N ILE A 150 -12.18 23.56 5.53
CA ILE A 150 -11.21 24.28 6.35
C ILE A 150 -10.41 25.25 5.49
N MET A 151 -10.00 24.84 4.29
CA MET A 151 -9.28 25.72 3.35
C MET A 151 -10.13 26.94 2.97
N ASN A 152 -11.42 26.76 2.68
CA ASN A 152 -12.33 27.85 2.36
C ASN A 152 -12.52 28.81 3.56
N ARG A 153 -12.57 28.28 4.79
CA ARG A 153 -12.54 29.17 5.98
C ARG A 153 -11.28 30.02 6.02
N TYR A 154 -10.14 29.42 5.73
CA TYR A 154 -8.87 30.13 5.66
C TYR A 154 -8.86 31.21 4.57
N PHE A 155 -9.27 30.89 3.35
CA PHE A 155 -9.33 31.86 2.24
C PHE A 155 -10.22 33.05 2.55
N ALA A 156 -11.20 32.88 3.41
CA ALA A 156 -12.09 33.97 3.86
C ALA A 156 -11.51 34.81 5.01
N THR A 157 -10.36 34.44 5.61
CA THR A 157 -9.75 35.22 6.70
C THR A 157 -9.11 36.49 6.16
N THR A 158 -9.10 37.54 6.98
CA THR A 158 -8.42 38.80 6.61
C THR A 158 -6.93 38.56 6.46
N GLY A 159 -6.39 38.93 5.31
CA GLY A 159 -4.97 38.83 5.01
C GLY A 159 -4.50 37.38 4.74
N ALA A 160 -5.39 36.51 4.29
CA ALA A 160 -4.99 35.21 3.77
C ALA A 160 -3.96 35.38 2.64
N VAL A 161 -2.97 34.49 2.61
CA VAL A 161 -1.86 34.54 1.62
C VAL A 161 -2.37 34.34 0.20
N VAL A 162 -3.38 33.45 0.03
CA VAL A 162 -4.01 33.12 -1.25
C VAL A 162 -5.53 33.09 -1.07
N GLY A 163 -6.27 33.19 -2.18
CA GLY A 163 -7.73 33.17 -2.21
C GLY A 163 -8.34 31.83 -2.64
N SER A 164 -7.54 30.88 -3.14
CA SER A 164 -8.02 29.58 -3.58
C SER A 164 -6.95 28.50 -3.49
N ILE A 165 -7.38 27.22 -3.60
CA ILE A 165 -6.48 26.08 -3.54
C ILE A 165 -5.55 26.01 -4.76
N GLU A 166 -5.99 26.47 -5.92
CA GLU A 166 -5.26 26.46 -7.17
C GLU A 166 -4.04 27.37 -7.17
N GLU A 167 -4.04 28.40 -6.29
CA GLU A 167 -2.91 29.31 -6.12
C GLU A 167 -1.75 28.66 -5.34
N ILE A 168 -1.99 27.52 -4.65
CA ILE A 168 -0.97 26.76 -3.96
C ILE A 168 -0.32 25.79 -4.96
N ASN A 169 0.67 26.26 -5.70
CA ASN A 169 1.27 25.52 -6.80
C ASN A 169 2.79 25.36 -6.73
N ASN A 170 3.41 25.75 -5.62
CA ASN A 170 4.84 25.60 -5.35
C ASN A 170 5.10 25.61 -3.84
N PHE A 171 6.31 25.20 -3.43
CA PHE A 171 6.70 25.12 -2.02
C PHE A 171 6.67 26.47 -1.29
N ALA A 172 7.08 27.54 -1.93
CA ALA A 172 7.12 28.86 -1.28
C ALA A 172 5.71 29.32 -0.89
N THR A 173 4.73 29.15 -1.79
CA THR A 173 3.33 29.45 -1.53
C THR A 173 2.74 28.48 -0.50
N LEU A 174 2.98 27.16 -0.63
CA LEU A 174 2.53 26.16 0.35
C LEU A 174 3.04 26.52 1.75
N LYS A 175 4.34 26.83 1.88
CA LYS A 175 4.95 27.21 3.16
C LYS A 175 4.30 28.45 3.75
N ALA A 176 4.13 29.49 2.96
CA ALA A 176 3.52 30.73 3.43
C ALA A 176 2.07 30.53 3.89
N VAL A 177 1.27 29.75 3.15
CA VAL A 177 -0.10 29.37 3.52
C VAL A 177 -0.12 28.58 4.81
N VAL A 178 0.72 27.56 4.93
CA VAL A 178 0.77 26.70 6.12
C VAL A 178 1.17 27.49 7.37
N GLU A 179 2.19 28.35 7.28
CA GLU A 179 2.65 29.17 8.42
C GLU A 179 1.58 30.21 8.83
N ASP A 180 0.88 30.83 7.87
CA ASP A 180 -0.22 31.76 8.15
C ASP A 180 -1.42 31.04 8.77
N MET A 181 -1.82 29.87 8.23
CA MET A 181 -2.89 29.04 8.81
C MET A 181 -2.55 28.61 10.24
N GLN A 182 -1.30 28.20 10.50
CA GLN A 182 -0.86 27.82 11.83
C GLN A 182 -0.95 28.98 12.83
N SER A 183 -0.64 30.20 12.38
CA SER A 183 -0.79 31.39 13.21
C SER A 183 -2.25 31.71 13.54
N LYS A 184 -3.18 31.32 12.64
CA LYS A 184 -4.64 31.52 12.74
C LYS A 184 -5.41 30.28 13.19
N LYS A 185 -4.73 29.24 13.70
CA LYS A 185 -5.36 27.94 14.00
C LYS A 185 -6.55 28.03 14.94
N GLU A 186 -6.52 28.93 15.94
CA GLU A 186 -7.63 29.15 16.85
C GLU A 186 -8.85 29.74 16.13
N GLU A 187 -8.65 30.72 15.23
CA GLU A 187 -9.70 31.30 14.38
C GLU A 187 -10.31 30.24 13.44
N LEU A 188 -9.47 29.37 12.91
CA LEU A 188 -9.87 28.28 12.01
C LEU A 188 -10.51 27.09 12.75
N GLY A 189 -10.41 27.04 14.07
CA GLY A 189 -10.93 25.95 14.88
C GLY A 189 -10.16 24.62 14.67
N ILE A 190 -8.85 24.68 14.38
CA ILE A 190 -7.99 23.53 14.19
C ILE A 190 -6.89 23.45 15.27
N ARG A 191 -6.31 22.27 15.45
CA ARG A 191 -5.19 22.05 16.39
C ARG A 191 -3.82 22.29 15.74
N GLY A 192 -3.73 22.00 14.45
CA GLY A 192 -2.57 22.21 13.62
C GLY A 192 -2.97 22.16 12.15
N VAL A 193 -2.13 22.64 11.25
CA VAL A 193 -2.43 22.61 9.82
C VAL A 193 -2.35 21.18 9.29
N PHE A 194 -1.31 20.45 9.70
CA PHE A 194 -1.16 19.04 9.34
C PHE A 194 -1.62 18.11 10.49
N ALA A 195 -2.15 16.95 10.13
CA ALA A 195 -2.27 15.83 11.05
C ALA A 195 -0.89 15.42 11.59
N ALA A 196 -0.87 14.63 12.65
CA ALA A 196 0.36 14.11 13.21
C ALA A 196 1.23 13.45 12.12
N THR A 197 2.52 13.79 12.11
CA THR A 197 3.51 13.08 11.32
C THR A 197 3.69 11.71 11.97
N SER A 198 3.09 10.67 11.39
CA SER A 198 3.08 9.33 11.99
C SER A 198 4.46 8.69 11.84
N LEU A 199 5.22 8.67 12.92
CA LEU A 199 6.56 8.09 13.02
C LEU A 199 6.60 6.90 13.99
N LEU A 200 5.44 6.27 14.26
CA LEU A 200 5.41 4.99 14.96
C LEU A 200 6.24 3.97 14.16
N PRO A 201 7.16 3.23 14.78
CA PRO A 201 7.96 2.22 14.11
C PRO A 201 7.10 1.25 13.27
N SER A 202 7.52 0.99 12.06
CA SER A 202 6.82 0.24 10.99
C SER A 202 5.66 0.98 10.29
N GLU A 203 5.34 2.22 10.68
CA GLU A 203 4.30 3.04 10.04
C GLU A 203 4.84 4.35 9.41
N GLU A 204 6.17 4.56 9.46
CA GLU A 204 6.86 5.74 8.93
C GLU A 204 7.06 5.74 7.40
N TRP A 205 6.50 4.75 6.69
CA TRP A 205 6.64 4.56 5.24
C TRP A 205 6.23 5.79 4.41
N ARG A 206 5.32 6.65 4.89
CA ARG A 206 4.98 7.91 4.21
C ARG A 206 6.15 8.88 4.11
N TRP A 207 7.15 8.75 4.98
CA TRP A 207 8.29 9.66 5.05
C TRP A 207 9.53 9.07 4.39
N HIS A 208 9.97 7.90 4.81
CA HIS A 208 11.15 7.23 4.26
C HIS A 208 10.94 6.62 2.87
N THR A 209 9.69 6.47 2.43
CA THR A 209 9.33 5.94 1.11
C THR A 209 8.68 7.02 0.26
N HIS A 210 7.47 7.44 0.59
CA HIS A 210 6.68 8.34 -0.26
C HIS A 210 7.27 9.75 -0.35
N LEU A 211 7.62 10.38 0.78
CA LEU A 211 8.24 11.70 0.73
C LEU A 211 9.64 11.62 0.14
N ALA A 212 10.43 10.60 0.50
CA ALA A 212 11.78 10.38 -0.01
C ALA A 212 11.82 10.07 -1.52
N ASN A 213 10.74 9.58 -2.09
CA ASN A 213 10.62 9.35 -3.53
C ASN A 213 10.96 10.60 -4.36
N LEU A 214 10.52 11.78 -3.92
CA LEU A 214 10.68 13.02 -4.68
C LEU A 214 12.15 13.48 -4.79
N PRO A 215 12.92 13.62 -3.67
CA PRO A 215 14.31 14.04 -3.74
C PRO A 215 15.20 13.00 -4.43
N VAL A 216 14.91 11.70 -4.26
CA VAL A 216 15.67 10.65 -4.94
C VAL A 216 15.33 10.62 -6.43
N TYR A 217 14.07 10.80 -6.81
CA TYR A 217 13.70 10.96 -8.22
C TYR A 217 14.40 12.15 -8.87
N ALA A 218 14.44 13.30 -8.19
CA ALA A 218 15.17 14.47 -8.68
C ALA A 218 16.67 14.18 -8.88
N GLU A 219 17.28 13.40 -7.98
CA GLU A 219 18.68 12.98 -8.13
C GLU A 219 18.87 12.00 -9.30
N TYR A 220 17.93 11.06 -9.50
CA TYR A 220 17.95 10.17 -10.67
C TYR A 220 17.84 10.96 -11.98
N GLN A 221 16.92 11.91 -12.05
CA GLN A 221 16.75 12.76 -13.23
C GLN A 221 18.02 13.59 -13.51
N ALA A 222 18.61 14.18 -12.48
CA ALA A 222 19.85 14.96 -12.61
C ALA A 222 21.04 14.14 -13.12
N ASN A 223 21.04 12.82 -12.87
CA ASN A 223 22.07 11.88 -13.32
C ASN A 223 21.67 11.12 -14.59
N GLY A 224 20.46 11.26 -15.11
CA GLY A 224 19.97 10.56 -16.30
C GLY A 224 19.86 9.04 -16.12
N VAL A 225 19.48 8.59 -14.90
CA VAL A 225 19.39 7.17 -14.53
C VAL A 225 18.02 6.84 -13.96
N THR A 226 17.70 5.56 -13.85
CA THR A 226 16.47 5.03 -13.25
C THR A 226 16.69 4.27 -11.95
N ASP A 227 17.96 4.02 -11.60
CA ASP A 227 18.40 3.42 -10.34
C ASP A 227 19.84 3.82 -10.04
N MET A 228 20.26 3.80 -8.78
CA MET A 228 21.61 4.13 -8.33
C MET A 228 22.08 3.14 -7.26
N GLN A 229 23.34 2.70 -7.39
CA GLN A 229 24.00 1.85 -6.39
C GLN A 229 24.39 2.64 -5.14
N GLU A 230 24.68 3.90 -5.29
CA GLU A 230 25.01 4.86 -4.23
C GLU A 230 24.27 6.16 -4.54
N ILE A 231 23.69 6.81 -3.53
CA ILE A 231 23.09 8.13 -3.66
C ILE A 231 23.87 9.16 -2.84
N ASN A 232 23.92 10.39 -3.36
CA ASN A 232 24.49 11.53 -2.63
C ASN A 232 23.43 12.20 -1.75
N PHE A 233 22.17 11.82 -1.93
CA PHE A 233 21.02 12.50 -1.36
C PHE A 233 21.06 14.00 -1.64
N ALA A 234 21.35 14.33 -2.91
CA ALA A 234 21.67 15.68 -3.36
C ALA A 234 20.56 16.71 -3.05
N PHE A 235 19.30 16.28 -3.04
CA PHE A 235 18.14 17.13 -2.73
C PHE A 235 17.67 17.01 -1.27
N GLN A 236 18.55 16.58 -0.36
CA GLN A 236 18.25 16.42 1.07
C GLN A 236 17.75 17.73 1.74
N LYS A 237 18.17 18.91 1.26
CA LYS A 237 17.69 20.18 1.79
C LYS A 237 16.21 20.42 1.43
N ASN A 238 15.82 20.04 0.23
CA ASN A 238 14.43 20.11 -0.24
C ASN A 238 13.53 19.20 0.58
N PHE A 239 13.98 17.95 0.79
CA PHE A 239 13.30 17.02 1.71
C PHE A 239 13.17 17.59 3.13
N LYS A 240 14.27 18.10 3.70
CA LYS A 240 14.27 18.71 5.03
C LYS A 240 13.26 19.84 5.15
N ASN A 241 13.20 20.71 4.14
CA ASN A 241 12.30 21.87 4.15
C ASN A 241 10.83 21.47 4.30
N ILE A 242 10.37 20.52 3.50
CA ILE A 242 8.97 20.04 3.59
C ILE A 242 8.75 19.19 4.85
N PHE A 243 9.72 18.37 5.26
CA PHE A 243 9.62 17.57 6.48
C PHE A 243 9.53 18.46 7.73
N ASP A 244 10.36 19.49 7.83
CA ASP A 244 10.27 20.49 8.90
C ASP A 244 8.93 21.24 8.88
N LEU A 245 8.39 21.53 7.70
CA LEU A 245 7.09 22.19 7.58
C LEU A 245 5.98 21.30 8.19
N TYR A 246 6.01 20.00 7.95
CA TYR A 246 5.10 19.05 8.60
C TYR A 246 5.31 19.02 10.12
N LEU A 247 6.55 18.87 10.58
CA LEU A 247 6.86 18.77 12.02
C LEU A 247 6.43 20.00 12.82
N GLN A 248 6.65 21.19 12.27
CA GLN A 248 6.41 22.46 12.97
C GLN A 248 4.94 22.90 12.97
N ASN A 249 4.13 22.40 12.04
CA ASN A 249 2.74 22.82 11.85
C ASN A 249 1.73 21.67 12.04
N SER A 250 2.13 20.66 12.79
CA SER A 250 1.34 19.47 13.09
C SER A 250 0.43 19.68 14.30
N THR A 251 -0.60 18.85 14.41
CA THR A 251 -1.45 18.69 15.62
C THR A 251 -0.70 18.16 16.81
N THR A 252 0.46 17.55 16.62
CA THR A 252 1.24 16.82 17.64
C THR A 252 2.67 17.33 17.68
N GLU A 253 3.17 17.56 18.88
CA GLU A 253 4.57 17.96 19.14
C GLU A 253 5.55 16.89 18.58
N PRO A 254 6.67 17.30 17.93
CA PRO A 254 7.60 16.38 17.29
C PRO A 254 8.12 15.26 18.21
N LYS A 255 8.35 15.56 19.49
CA LYS A 255 8.84 14.57 20.49
C LYS A 255 7.88 13.41 20.74
N MET A 256 6.59 13.59 20.42
CA MET A 256 5.54 12.60 20.68
C MET A 256 5.24 11.73 19.45
N LEU A 257 5.84 12.01 18.33
CA LEU A 257 5.47 11.38 17.05
C LEU A 257 5.78 9.88 16.96
N GLY A 258 6.75 9.37 17.75
CA GLY A 258 7.01 7.92 17.84
C GLY A 258 5.88 7.09 18.47
N SER A 259 4.85 7.74 19.03
CA SER A 259 3.63 7.08 19.50
C SER A 259 2.41 7.32 18.62
N LYS A 260 2.60 7.96 17.45
CA LYS A 260 1.55 8.30 16.50
C LYS A 260 1.64 7.42 15.26
N GLY A 261 0.57 6.66 15.02
CA GLY A 261 0.41 5.84 13.83
C GLY A 261 -0.47 6.50 12.75
N VAL A 262 -0.66 5.75 11.66
CA VAL A 262 -1.50 6.17 10.52
C VAL A 262 -2.93 6.43 10.96
N ASN A 263 -3.50 5.55 11.78
CA ASN A 263 -4.86 5.68 12.27
C ASN A 263 -5.07 6.94 13.11
N ASP A 264 -4.06 7.39 13.87
CA ASP A 264 -4.12 8.66 14.60
C ASP A 264 -4.27 9.83 13.64
N SER A 265 -3.44 9.89 12.60
CA SER A 265 -3.48 10.98 11.61
C SER A 265 -4.76 10.98 10.79
N MET A 266 -5.27 9.80 10.41
CA MET A 266 -6.56 9.71 9.72
C MET A 266 -7.72 10.16 10.60
N ALA A 267 -7.73 9.78 11.88
CA ALA A 267 -8.74 10.23 12.84
C ALA A 267 -8.68 11.75 13.09
N GLU A 268 -7.50 12.33 13.26
CA GLU A 268 -7.34 13.78 13.42
C GLU A 268 -7.86 14.55 12.21
N PHE A 269 -7.58 14.08 11.00
CA PHE A 269 -8.09 14.68 9.76
C PHE A 269 -9.60 14.52 9.62
N ALA A 270 -10.13 13.32 9.81
CA ALA A 270 -11.55 13.02 9.71
C ALA A 270 -12.40 13.84 10.70
N LEU A 271 -11.88 14.07 11.91
CA LEU A 271 -12.54 14.89 12.94
C LEU A 271 -12.34 16.40 12.73
N GLY A 272 -11.73 16.84 11.64
CA GLY A 272 -11.51 18.25 11.32
C GLY A 272 -10.53 18.97 12.27
N GLN A 273 -9.67 18.22 12.95
CA GLN A 273 -8.66 18.79 13.86
C GLN A 273 -7.47 19.41 13.12
N CYS A 274 -7.33 19.10 11.82
CA CYS A 274 -6.32 19.66 10.92
C CYS A 274 -6.90 19.88 9.53
N ALA A 275 -6.20 20.69 8.73
CA ALA A 275 -6.61 21.01 7.36
C ALA A 275 -6.05 20.03 6.33
N MET A 276 -4.90 19.42 6.62
CA MET A 276 -4.12 18.65 5.65
C MET A 276 -3.52 17.40 6.28
N VAL A 277 -3.30 16.36 5.44
CA VAL A 277 -2.55 15.16 5.81
C VAL A 277 -1.86 14.58 4.56
N GLN A 278 -0.61 14.15 4.67
CA GLN A 278 0.06 13.42 3.58
C GLN A 278 -0.38 11.96 3.60
N ASN A 279 -1.05 11.53 2.54
CA ASN A 279 -1.41 10.12 2.30
C ASN A 279 -1.80 9.94 0.82
N GLY A 280 -2.27 8.74 0.44
CA GLY A 280 -2.70 8.42 -0.91
C GLY A 280 -4.22 8.24 -1.06
N ASN A 281 -4.64 7.88 -2.30
CA ASN A 281 -6.05 7.67 -2.60
C ASN A 281 -6.68 6.53 -1.78
N TRP A 282 -5.91 5.58 -1.30
CA TRP A 282 -6.38 4.51 -0.38
C TRP A 282 -6.84 5.01 0.99
N ALA A 283 -6.58 6.26 1.34
CA ALA A 283 -6.91 6.80 2.68
C ALA A 283 -8.40 7.11 2.88
N TRP A 284 -9.21 7.17 1.82
CA TRP A 284 -10.62 7.56 1.95
C TRP A 284 -11.42 6.63 2.84
N GLY A 285 -11.27 5.31 2.69
CA GLY A 285 -11.94 4.35 3.56
C GLY A 285 -11.64 4.61 5.04
N GLN A 286 -10.35 4.74 5.39
CA GLN A 286 -9.91 5.04 6.75
C GLN A 286 -10.48 6.36 7.30
N ILE A 287 -10.62 7.40 6.45
CA ILE A 287 -11.21 8.69 6.83
C ILE A 287 -12.73 8.57 7.01
N ALA A 288 -13.41 7.93 6.05
CA ALA A 288 -14.87 7.85 6.02
C ALA A 288 -15.44 7.04 7.19
N GLU A 289 -14.73 6.01 7.64
CA GLU A 289 -15.16 5.10 8.71
C GLU A 289 -14.94 5.65 10.12
N VAL A 290 -14.21 6.75 10.28
CA VAL A 290 -14.00 7.36 11.60
C VAL A 290 -15.34 7.82 12.19
N SER A 291 -15.66 7.31 13.38
CA SER A 291 -16.86 7.75 14.11
C SER A 291 -16.79 9.25 14.40
N GLY A 292 -17.80 10.00 13.96
CA GLY A 292 -17.82 11.46 14.06
C GLY A 292 -17.08 12.19 12.93
N ASN A 293 -16.74 11.51 11.84
CA ASN A 293 -16.14 12.12 10.64
C ASN A 293 -16.97 13.32 10.17
N VAL A 294 -16.29 14.45 9.94
CA VAL A 294 -16.89 15.70 9.43
C VAL A 294 -16.47 16.00 7.99
N VAL A 295 -15.52 15.23 7.43
CA VAL A 295 -15.02 15.41 6.07
C VAL A 295 -16.01 14.80 5.08
N LYS A 296 -16.46 15.60 4.13
CA LYS A 296 -17.38 15.15 3.07
C LYS A 296 -16.62 14.80 1.80
N ALA A 297 -17.14 13.83 1.05
CA ALA A 297 -16.54 13.39 -0.22
C ALA A 297 -16.37 14.51 -1.24
N GLU A 298 -17.28 15.50 -1.27
CA GLU A 298 -17.19 16.66 -2.14
C GLU A 298 -16.20 17.74 -1.67
N ASN A 299 -15.71 17.65 -0.43
CA ASN A 299 -14.83 18.63 0.22
C ASN A 299 -13.41 18.08 0.47
N ILE A 300 -12.99 17.06 -0.28
CA ILE A 300 -11.65 16.48 -0.16
C ILE A 300 -10.93 16.52 -1.51
N GLY A 301 -9.64 16.73 -1.48
CA GLY A 301 -8.81 16.73 -2.68
C GLY A 301 -7.33 16.62 -2.35
N PHE A 302 -6.49 16.72 -3.39
CA PHE A 302 -5.03 16.63 -3.27
C PHE A 302 -4.33 17.90 -3.71
N LEU A 303 -3.26 18.26 -3.00
CA LEU A 303 -2.15 19.04 -3.52
C LEU A 303 -0.97 18.09 -3.81
N PRO A 304 -0.19 18.34 -4.87
CA PRO A 304 1.13 17.73 -5.02
C PRO A 304 2.03 18.07 -3.83
N ILE A 305 3.02 17.22 -3.56
CA ILE A 305 4.03 17.52 -2.54
C ILE A 305 5.10 18.40 -3.17
N TYR A 306 5.08 19.68 -2.87
CA TYR A 306 6.06 20.64 -3.34
C TYR A 306 7.25 20.71 -2.39
N MET A 307 8.48 20.81 -2.92
CA MET A 307 9.72 20.82 -2.14
C MET A 307 10.67 21.96 -2.50
N GLY A 308 10.26 22.87 -3.38
CA GLY A 308 11.12 23.93 -3.90
C GLY A 308 12.05 23.44 -5.01
N LEU A 309 11.56 22.54 -5.85
CA LEU A 309 12.26 22.10 -7.06
C LEU A 309 11.87 22.99 -8.24
N GLU A 310 12.77 23.11 -9.22
CA GLU A 310 12.50 23.87 -10.44
C GLU A 310 11.37 23.24 -11.24
N GLY A 311 10.39 24.02 -11.68
CA GLY A 311 9.27 23.58 -12.51
C GLY A 311 8.14 22.86 -11.74
N GLU A 312 8.16 22.92 -10.39
CA GLU A 312 7.13 22.24 -9.59
C GLU A 312 5.71 22.80 -9.76
N GLU A 313 5.56 23.98 -10.37
CA GLU A 313 4.26 24.55 -10.73
C GLU A 313 3.49 23.66 -11.73
N ASN A 314 4.20 22.87 -12.53
CA ASN A 314 3.63 21.91 -13.47
C ASN A 314 3.61 20.47 -12.92
N GLN A 315 4.02 20.29 -11.67
CA GLN A 315 4.05 18.97 -11.03
C GLN A 315 2.63 18.51 -10.67
N GLY A 316 2.33 17.24 -10.99
CA GLY A 316 1.16 16.49 -10.53
C GLY A 316 1.45 15.70 -9.27
N LEU A 317 0.59 14.71 -9.00
CA LEU A 317 0.78 13.77 -7.89
C LEU A 317 1.91 12.79 -8.17
N SER A 318 2.40 12.15 -7.12
CA SER A 318 3.21 10.95 -7.25
C SER A 318 2.29 9.77 -7.54
N VAL A 319 2.41 9.18 -8.74
CA VAL A 319 1.51 8.12 -9.23
C VAL A 319 2.33 6.90 -9.66
N GLY A 320 1.84 5.72 -9.34
CA GLY A 320 2.50 4.48 -9.71
C GLY A 320 1.75 3.25 -9.18
N THR A 321 2.47 2.15 -9.13
CA THR A 321 2.03 0.90 -8.52
C THR A 321 3.21 0.26 -7.80
N GLU A 322 2.95 -0.40 -6.71
CA GLU A 322 3.99 -1.16 -5.98
C GLU A 322 3.58 -2.60 -5.69
N ASN A 323 2.28 -2.86 -5.67
CA ASN A 323 1.76 -4.18 -5.33
C ASN A 323 1.43 -4.96 -6.60
N TYR A 324 2.12 -6.07 -6.78
CA TYR A 324 2.00 -6.92 -7.94
C TYR A 324 1.56 -8.31 -7.51
N PHE A 325 0.51 -8.84 -8.10
CA PHE A 325 0.15 -10.24 -7.92
C PHE A 325 1.22 -11.14 -8.52
N CYS A 326 1.66 -12.11 -7.69
CA CYS A 326 2.52 -13.21 -8.07
C CYS A 326 1.87 -14.53 -7.69
N ILE A 327 1.99 -15.53 -8.56
CA ILE A 327 1.56 -16.90 -8.29
C ILE A 327 2.79 -17.70 -7.89
N ASN A 328 2.65 -18.50 -6.82
CA ASN A 328 3.73 -19.32 -6.32
C ASN A 328 4.08 -20.44 -7.31
N SER A 329 5.27 -20.40 -7.87
CA SER A 329 5.78 -21.41 -8.82
C SER A 329 5.87 -22.82 -8.22
N GLN A 330 5.96 -22.93 -6.90
CA GLN A 330 6.07 -24.19 -6.17
C GLN A 330 4.71 -24.77 -5.77
N ALA A 331 3.61 -24.06 -5.97
CA ALA A 331 2.27 -24.56 -5.77
C ALA A 331 1.89 -25.62 -6.84
N SER A 332 0.91 -26.44 -6.55
CA SER A 332 0.40 -27.42 -7.53
C SER A 332 -0.13 -26.72 -8.79
N GLU A 333 -0.17 -27.43 -9.91
CA GLU A 333 -0.73 -26.88 -11.16
C GLU A 333 -2.19 -26.44 -10.97
N ALA A 334 -2.98 -27.23 -10.22
CA ALA A 334 -4.37 -26.91 -9.91
C ALA A 334 -4.49 -25.64 -9.07
N ASP A 335 -3.65 -25.46 -8.04
CA ASP A 335 -3.67 -24.24 -7.20
C ASP A 335 -3.17 -23.00 -7.95
N ARG A 336 -2.16 -23.14 -8.81
CA ARG A 336 -1.71 -22.04 -9.66
C ARG A 336 -2.80 -21.60 -10.62
N LYS A 337 -3.49 -22.56 -11.24
CA LYS A 337 -4.63 -22.26 -12.10
C LYS A 337 -5.77 -21.60 -11.32
N ALA A 338 -6.14 -22.13 -10.16
CA ALA A 338 -7.17 -21.56 -9.29
C ALA A 338 -6.82 -20.11 -8.90
N SER A 339 -5.54 -19.83 -8.57
CA SER A 339 -5.06 -18.48 -8.27
C SER A 339 -5.17 -17.53 -9.48
N ALA A 340 -4.83 -18.01 -10.67
CA ALA A 340 -4.97 -17.21 -11.90
C ALA A 340 -6.45 -16.93 -12.23
N ASP A 341 -7.31 -17.91 -12.09
CA ASP A 341 -8.75 -17.78 -12.32
C ASP A 341 -9.39 -16.83 -11.30
N PHE A 342 -8.97 -16.87 -10.04
CA PHE A 342 -9.42 -15.93 -8.99
C PHE A 342 -9.07 -14.48 -9.35
N VAL A 343 -7.81 -14.20 -9.72
CA VAL A 343 -7.41 -12.85 -10.13
C VAL A 343 -8.17 -12.43 -11.40
N TYR A 344 -8.37 -13.32 -12.37
CA TYR A 344 -9.13 -13.00 -13.56
C TYR A 344 -10.61 -12.72 -13.25
N TRP A 345 -11.22 -13.49 -12.35
CA TRP A 345 -12.59 -13.22 -11.89
C TRP A 345 -12.71 -11.83 -11.25
N LEU A 346 -11.75 -11.42 -10.42
CA LEU A 346 -11.73 -10.08 -9.80
C LEU A 346 -11.81 -8.96 -10.83
N ILE A 347 -11.15 -9.11 -11.99
CA ILE A 347 -11.05 -8.05 -12.99
C ILE A 347 -12.03 -8.21 -14.15
N SER A 348 -12.78 -9.30 -14.24
CA SER A 348 -13.64 -9.60 -15.40
C SER A 348 -15.11 -9.84 -15.04
N SER A 349 -15.39 -10.40 -13.86
CA SER A 349 -16.79 -10.62 -13.45
C SER A 349 -17.43 -9.30 -12.96
N PRO A 350 -18.75 -9.14 -13.11
CA PRO A 350 -19.44 -7.96 -12.56
C PRO A 350 -19.23 -7.82 -11.04
N THR A 351 -19.29 -8.93 -10.31
CA THR A 351 -19.09 -8.96 -8.85
C THR A 351 -17.66 -8.56 -8.48
N GLY A 352 -16.66 -9.20 -9.10
CA GLY A 352 -15.24 -8.91 -8.85
C GLY A 352 -14.89 -7.46 -9.16
N LYS A 353 -15.38 -6.91 -10.29
CA LYS A 353 -15.16 -5.51 -10.67
C LYS A 353 -15.79 -4.54 -9.68
N ASP A 354 -17.01 -4.83 -9.16
CA ASP A 354 -17.64 -4.02 -8.13
C ASP A 354 -16.79 -3.97 -6.85
N TYR A 355 -16.28 -5.12 -6.40
CA TYR A 355 -15.36 -5.16 -5.28
C TYR A 355 -14.08 -4.37 -5.54
N MET A 356 -13.46 -4.55 -6.71
CA MET A 356 -12.21 -3.85 -7.07
C MET A 356 -12.38 -2.32 -7.04
N VAL A 357 -13.48 -1.82 -7.59
CA VAL A 357 -13.67 -0.38 -7.82
C VAL A 357 -14.36 0.30 -6.62
N ASN A 358 -15.44 -0.30 -6.09
CA ASN A 358 -16.29 0.36 -5.10
C ASN A 358 -15.98 -0.02 -3.65
N LYS A 359 -15.37 -1.19 -3.41
CA LYS A 359 -15.03 -1.63 -2.05
C LYS A 359 -13.54 -1.45 -1.73
N LEU A 360 -12.67 -1.82 -2.67
CA LEU A 360 -11.22 -1.63 -2.53
C LEU A 360 -10.75 -0.24 -2.97
N GLY A 361 -11.59 0.53 -3.71
CA GLY A 361 -11.25 1.86 -4.20
C GLY A 361 -10.13 1.86 -5.27
N ASN A 362 -9.92 0.74 -5.95
CA ASN A 362 -8.82 0.55 -6.86
C ASN A 362 -9.04 1.23 -8.22
N VAL A 363 -8.01 1.87 -8.73
CA VAL A 363 -7.93 2.28 -10.13
C VAL A 363 -7.28 1.14 -10.90
N ALA A 364 -8.12 0.26 -11.45
CA ALA A 364 -7.68 -0.99 -12.07
C ALA A 364 -7.08 -0.75 -13.46
N PRO A 365 -5.81 -1.17 -13.73
CA PRO A 365 -5.14 -0.94 -15.00
C PRO A 365 -5.46 -2.01 -16.05
N PHE A 366 -6.75 -2.40 -16.19
CA PHE A 366 -7.16 -3.49 -17.07
C PHE A 366 -8.17 -3.03 -18.12
N THR A 367 -8.07 -3.59 -19.33
CA THR A 367 -8.99 -3.33 -20.46
C THR A 367 -10.38 -3.89 -20.24
N THR A 368 -10.60 -4.69 -19.23
CA THR A 368 -11.90 -5.24 -18.83
C THR A 368 -12.81 -4.21 -18.15
N PHE A 369 -12.25 -3.07 -17.69
CA PHE A 369 -13.01 -1.99 -17.07
C PHE A 369 -13.41 -0.93 -18.11
N THR A 370 -14.65 -0.47 -18.05
CA THR A 370 -15.16 0.63 -18.88
C THR A 370 -14.97 1.98 -18.18
N GLU A 371 -15.21 3.07 -18.91
CA GLU A 371 -15.14 4.43 -18.35
C GLU A 371 -16.17 4.67 -17.23
N GLU A 372 -17.33 3.98 -17.28
CA GLU A 372 -18.36 4.05 -16.25
C GLU A 372 -17.97 3.26 -14.97
N GLU A 373 -17.05 2.33 -15.09
CA GLU A 373 -16.55 1.50 -13.97
C GLU A 373 -15.31 2.11 -13.31
N LYS A 374 -15.26 3.46 -13.22
CA LYS A 374 -14.22 4.16 -12.44
C LYS A 374 -14.60 4.19 -10.96
N PRO A 375 -13.59 4.25 -10.03
CA PRO A 375 -13.85 4.26 -8.60
C PRO A 375 -14.83 5.35 -8.17
N ALA A 376 -15.77 5.02 -7.28
CA ALA A 376 -16.64 5.99 -6.62
C ALA A 376 -15.88 6.83 -5.57
N ASP A 377 -14.76 6.33 -5.08
CA ASP A 377 -13.86 6.96 -4.12
C ASP A 377 -13.46 8.38 -4.53
N PRO A 378 -13.66 9.40 -3.67
CA PRO A 378 -13.42 10.79 -4.03
C PRO A 378 -11.93 11.10 -4.24
N LEU A 379 -11.02 10.46 -3.52
CA LEU A 379 -9.57 10.65 -3.68
C LEU A 379 -9.07 9.99 -4.97
N ALA A 380 -9.57 8.79 -5.30
CA ALA A 380 -9.26 8.14 -6.57
C ALA A 380 -9.76 8.98 -7.77
N LYS A 381 -10.98 9.50 -7.70
CA LYS A 381 -11.50 10.45 -8.71
C LYS A 381 -10.65 11.69 -8.84
N TYR A 382 -10.21 12.27 -7.72
CA TYR A 382 -9.39 13.46 -7.73
C TYR A 382 -8.00 13.19 -8.33
N MET A 383 -7.40 12.03 -8.01
CA MET A 383 -6.13 11.58 -8.61
C MET A 383 -6.26 11.49 -10.14
N LEU A 384 -7.29 10.79 -10.64
CA LEU A 384 -7.54 10.69 -12.08
C LEU A 384 -7.71 12.07 -12.73
N LYS A 385 -8.47 12.98 -12.11
CA LYS A 385 -8.61 14.35 -12.59
C LYS A 385 -7.28 15.10 -12.72
N ILE A 386 -6.36 14.91 -11.75
CA ILE A 386 -5.03 15.54 -11.82
C ILE A 386 -4.20 14.91 -12.95
N MET A 387 -4.24 13.59 -13.10
CA MET A 387 -3.54 12.90 -14.20
C MET A 387 -4.03 13.37 -15.58
N GLU A 388 -5.31 13.63 -15.72
CA GLU A 388 -5.93 14.14 -16.95
C GLU A 388 -5.68 15.65 -17.18
N SER A 389 -5.22 16.39 -16.16
CA SER A 389 -5.03 17.85 -16.25
C SER A 389 -3.81 18.31 -17.07
N GLY A 390 -2.97 17.37 -17.52
CA GLY A 390 -1.73 17.65 -18.24
C GLY A 390 -0.55 18.00 -17.33
N LYS A 391 -0.69 17.98 -16.01
CA LYS A 391 0.41 18.08 -15.07
C LYS A 391 1.28 16.82 -15.10
N VAL A 392 2.56 16.98 -14.83
CA VAL A 392 3.54 15.88 -14.89
C VAL A 392 3.50 15.08 -13.60
N SER A 393 3.03 13.85 -13.66
CA SER A 393 3.08 12.91 -12.53
C SER A 393 4.52 12.52 -12.21
N ILE A 394 4.82 12.37 -10.92
CA ILE A 394 6.10 11.84 -10.45
C ILE A 394 5.96 10.32 -10.33
N PRO A 395 6.80 9.52 -11.01
CA PRO A 395 6.72 8.06 -10.93
C PRO A 395 7.19 7.56 -9.55
N TRP A 396 6.70 6.38 -9.17
CA TRP A 396 7.10 5.71 -7.94
C TRP A 396 8.45 4.99 -8.11
N ILE A 397 9.53 5.73 -7.89
CA ILE A 397 10.89 5.16 -7.96
C ILE A 397 11.31 4.53 -6.63
N PHE A 398 10.56 4.72 -5.55
CA PHE A 398 10.85 4.08 -4.27
C PHE A 398 10.80 2.54 -4.34
N THR A 399 10.21 1.97 -5.38
CA THR A 399 10.27 0.55 -5.71
C THR A 399 11.66 0.07 -6.11
N THR A 400 12.61 1.00 -6.29
CA THR A 400 14.05 0.72 -6.48
C THR A 400 14.86 0.92 -5.19
N PHE A 401 14.26 1.38 -4.09
CA PHE A 401 14.96 1.56 -2.81
C PHE A 401 15.48 0.22 -2.30
N PRO A 402 16.66 0.18 -1.65
CA PRO A 402 17.42 -1.07 -1.49
C PRO A 402 16.68 -2.21 -0.79
N SER A 403 16.11 -1.96 0.37
CA SER A 403 15.53 -3.02 1.20
C SER A 403 14.60 -2.46 2.27
N GLN A 404 13.85 -3.33 2.97
CA GLN A 404 13.12 -2.93 4.16
C GLN A 404 14.07 -2.49 5.28
N THR A 405 15.22 -3.12 5.43
CA THR A 405 16.26 -2.73 6.41
C THR A 405 16.71 -1.27 6.21
N PHE A 406 16.96 -0.85 4.96
CA PHE A 406 17.25 0.56 4.64
C PHE A 406 16.12 1.48 5.10
N LYS A 407 14.87 1.11 4.79
CA LYS A 407 13.68 1.90 5.14
C LYS A 407 13.55 2.05 6.66
N ASP A 408 13.76 0.97 7.41
CA ASP A 408 13.70 0.97 8.88
C ASP A 408 14.77 1.88 9.52
N TYR A 409 16.01 1.84 9.02
CA TYR A 409 17.06 2.77 9.47
C TYR A 409 16.73 4.22 9.15
N PHE A 410 16.22 4.48 7.96
CA PHE A 410 15.84 5.84 7.57
C PHE A 410 14.66 6.35 8.40
N GLY A 411 13.61 5.54 8.61
CA GLY A 411 12.47 5.89 9.48
C GLY A 411 12.90 6.20 10.90
N SER A 412 13.78 5.36 11.47
CA SER A 412 14.35 5.58 12.80
C SER A 412 15.14 6.88 12.89
N ALA A 413 15.97 7.19 11.88
CA ALA A 413 16.73 8.44 11.83
C ALA A 413 15.81 9.68 11.73
N LEU A 414 14.69 9.59 10.98
CA LEU A 414 13.69 10.66 10.91
C LEU A 414 13.00 10.87 12.26
N LEU A 415 12.69 9.80 12.98
CA LEU A 415 12.12 9.89 14.33
C LEU A 415 13.11 10.55 15.32
N GLU A 416 14.39 10.12 15.32
CA GLU A 416 15.43 10.69 16.16
C GLU A 416 15.66 12.17 15.84
N TYR A 417 15.59 12.56 14.57
CA TYR A 417 15.64 13.95 14.16
C TYR A 417 14.44 14.75 14.70
N ALA A 418 13.22 14.24 14.56
CA ALA A 418 12.03 14.88 15.07
C ALA A 418 12.07 15.04 16.60
N GLN A 419 12.65 14.07 17.30
CA GLN A 419 12.85 14.11 18.76
C GLN A 419 14.01 15.00 19.21
N GLY A 420 14.88 15.44 18.29
CA GLY A 420 16.05 16.28 18.56
C GLY A 420 17.23 15.51 19.15
N THR A 421 17.25 14.19 19.01
CA THR A 421 18.37 13.32 19.42
C THR A 421 19.40 13.08 18.33
N MET A 422 19.03 13.36 17.08
CA MET A 422 19.92 13.35 15.91
C MET A 422 19.83 14.69 15.17
N ASP A 423 20.93 15.17 14.61
CA ASP A 423 20.91 16.30 13.70
C ASP A 423 20.64 15.86 12.24
N TRP A 424 20.39 16.82 11.36
CA TRP A 424 20.07 16.51 9.96
C TRP A 424 21.23 15.85 9.20
N ASN A 425 22.47 16.16 9.54
CA ASN A 425 23.64 15.53 8.92
C ASN A 425 23.72 14.05 9.30
N GLY A 426 23.31 13.69 10.52
CA GLY A 426 23.15 12.30 10.94
C GLY A 426 22.15 11.54 10.07
N VAL A 427 20.97 12.14 9.80
CA VAL A 427 19.98 11.55 8.87
C VAL A 427 20.58 11.32 7.49
N VAL A 428 21.27 12.32 6.93
CA VAL A 428 21.92 12.22 5.61
C VAL A 428 22.95 11.09 5.59
N SER A 429 23.78 10.98 6.63
CA SER A 429 24.78 9.90 6.74
C SER A 429 24.11 8.53 6.77
N VAL A 430 23.06 8.36 7.56
CA VAL A 430 22.30 7.09 7.62
C VAL A 430 21.75 6.73 6.25
N VAL A 431 21.14 7.67 5.53
CA VAL A 431 20.59 7.42 4.19
C VAL A 431 21.67 6.96 3.22
N GLN A 432 22.81 7.66 3.15
CA GLN A 432 23.90 7.35 2.22
C GLN A 432 24.56 6.00 2.54
N GLU A 433 24.90 5.77 3.82
CA GLU A 433 25.59 4.56 4.25
C GLU A 433 24.73 3.32 4.11
N GLN A 434 23.47 3.39 4.55
CA GLN A 434 22.54 2.25 4.49
C GLN A 434 22.11 1.96 3.05
N TRP A 435 21.88 2.99 2.22
CA TRP A 435 21.60 2.78 0.80
C TRP A 435 22.71 1.97 0.14
N LYS A 436 23.96 2.42 0.26
CA LYS A 436 25.12 1.75 -0.30
C LYS A 436 25.29 0.32 0.21
N ALA A 437 25.15 0.12 1.52
CA ALA A 437 25.32 -1.19 2.14
C ALA A 437 24.26 -2.19 1.64
N GLU A 438 23.00 -1.79 1.63
CA GLU A 438 21.90 -2.66 1.25
C GLU A 438 21.84 -2.92 -0.26
N LYS A 439 22.18 -1.95 -1.11
CA LYS A 439 22.36 -2.18 -2.56
C LYS A 439 23.48 -3.17 -2.86
N ALA A 440 24.57 -3.15 -2.09
CA ALA A 440 25.65 -4.11 -2.26
C ALA A 440 25.23 -5.56 -1.93
N ILE A 441 24.27 -5.75 -1.02
CA ILE A 441 23.73 -7.07 -0.68
C ILE A 441 22.87 -7.62 -1.82
N LEU A 442 22.06 -6.77 -2.45
CA LEU A 442 21.16 -7.17 -3.54
C LEU A 442 21.90 -7.63 -4.81
N ASN A 443 23.18 -7.26 -4.96
CA ASN A 443 24.02 -7.61 -6.12
C ASN A 443 24.91 -8.84 -5.87
N GLN A 444 24.76 -9.52 -4.72
CA GLN A 444 25.47 -10.77 -4.40
C GLN A 444 24.59 -11.98 -4.72
#